data_5b95023f80676b4025fdb9e6c29fa8d7
#
_entry.id   5b95023f80676b4025fdb9e6c29fa8d7
#
_cell.length_a   1.000
_cell.length_b   1.000
_cell.length_c   1.000
_cell.angle_alpha   90.00
_cell.angle_beta   90.00
_cell.angle_gamma   90.00
#
_symmetry.space_group_name_H-M   'P 1'
#
loop_
_entity.id
_entity.type
_entity.pdbx_description
1 polymer ?
#
loop_
_entity_poly.entity_id
_entity_poly.type
_entity_poly.pdbx_seq_one_letter_code
_entity_poly.pdbx_strand_id
1 'polypeptide(L)'
;MAAGALLAAASVTASADSTENYPIPRKMLTTTCSAEQIMAAARDSEPAYYERYMTDYNNKSPEIHQAVQDRIHWFYSMNYPERRAYSESIATDIHYEHLTFVWPNWAKLFFNNKDVAAKTTAICTQYPPHDQSVWVQ
;
A
#
# COMPACT_ATOMS: atom_id res chain seq x y z
N MET A 1 -41.60 -12.34 -6.84
CA MET A 1 -41.31 -11.11 -6.09
C MET A 1 -40.05 -11.19 -5.23
N ALA A 2 -39.70 -12.34 -4.70
CA ALA A 2 -38.44 -12.50 -3.92
C ALA A 2 -37.17 -12.37 -4.75
N ALA A 3 -37.22 -12.64 -6.05
CA ALA A 3 -36.05 -12.61 -6.94
C ALA A 3 -35.44 -11.22 -7.13
N GLY A 4 -36.23 -10.14 -7.10
CA GLY A 4 -35.73 -8.78 -7.26
C GLY A 4 -34.87 -8.30 -6.09
N ALA A 5 -35.24 -8.66 -4.88
CA ALA A 5 -34.47 -8.31 -3.69
C ALA A 5 -33.10 -9.00 -3.65
N LEU A 6 -33.02 -10.24 -4.11
CA LEU A 6 -31.76 -10.99 -4.18
C LEU A 6 -30.77 -10.39 -5.18
N LEU A 7 -31.26 -9.90 -6.32
CA LEU A 7 -30.42 -9.25 -7.32
C LEU A 7 -29.82 -7.93 -6.81
N ALA A 8 -30.59 -7.12 -6.08
CA ALA A 8 -30.10 -5.89 -5.48
C ALA A 8 -29.00 -6.16 -4.43
N ALA A 9 -29.17 -7.18 -3.59
CA ALA A 9 -28.16 -7.57 -2.61
C ALA A 9 -26.87 -8.03 -3.27
N ALA A 10 -26.94 -8.80 -4.35
CA ALA A 10 -25.77 -9.28 -5.09
C ALA A 10 -24.98 -8.13 -5.72
N SER A 11 -25.65 -7.09 -6.25
CA SER A 11 -25.00 -5.93 -6.82
C SER A 11 -24.23 -5.12 -5.77
N VAL A 12 -24.80 -4.92 -4.59
CA VAL A 12 -24.13 -4.22 -3.47
C VAL A 12 -22.89 -4.99 -3.01
N THR A 13 -23.00 -6.31 -2.89
CA THR A 13 -21.88 -7.19 -2.49
C THR A 13 -20.74 -7.10 -3.49
N ALA A 14 -21.00 -7.13 -4.80
CA ALA A 14 -19.99 -7.03 -5.86
C ALA A 14 -19.26 -5.68 -5.81
N SER A 15 -19.97 -4.56 -5.56
CA SER A 15 -19.37 -3.24 -5.43
C SER A 15 -18.46 -3.13 -4.21
N ALA A 16 -18.85 -3.71 -3.07
CA ALA A 16 -18.03 -3.75 -1.86
C ALA A 16 -16.76 -4.56 -2.10
N ASP A 17 -16.86 -5.72 -2.78
CA ASP A 17 -15.71 -6.59 -3.05
C ASP A 17 -14.68 -5.93 -3.96
N SER A 18 -15.08 -5.04 -4.88
CA SER A 18 -14.15 -4.40 -5.81
C SER A 18 -13.11 -3.53 -5.09
N THR A 19 -13.44 -2.94 -3.94
CA THR A 19 -12.51 -2.09 -3.18
C THR A 19 -11.74 -2.83 -2.10
N GLU A 20 -12.02 -4.08 -1.85
CA GLU A 20 -11.29 -4.88 -0.86
C GLU A 20 -9.88 -5.25 -1.29
N ASN A 21 -9.59 -5.21 -2.58
CA ASN A 21 -8.31 -5.63 -3.12
C ASN A 21 -7.79 -4.66 -4.18
N TYR A 22 -8.38 -3.49 -4.29
CA TYR A 22 -8.01 -2.48 -5.26
C TYR A 22 -8.49 -1.10 -4.78
N PRO A 23 -7.72 -0.01 -4.97
CA PRO A 23 -6.38 0.04 -5.53
C PRO A 23 -5.29 -0.52 -4.63
N ILE A 24 -5.53 -0.61 -3.33
CA ILE A 24 -4.59 -1.18 -2.37
C ILE A 24 -4.90 -2.66 -2.17
N PRO A 25 -3.92 -3.57 -2.39
CA PRO A 25 -4.15 -5.00 -2.18
C PRO A 25 -4.57 -5.32 -0.75
N ARG A 26 -5.47 -6.29 -0.61
CA ARG A 26 -5.97 -6.73 0.70
C ARG A 26 -4.84 -7.07 1.69
N LYS A 27 -3.77 -7.67 1.21
CA LYS A 27 -2.62 -8.01 2.06
C LYS A 27 -2.02 -6.77 2.72
N MET A 28 -1.96 -5.65 2.02
CA MET A 28 -1.49 -4.37 2.59
C MET A 28 -2.53 -3.74 3.51
N LEU A 29 -3.81 -3.92 3.23
CA LEU A 29 -4.88 -3.40 4.09
C LEU A 29 -4.94 -4.12 5.44
N THR A 30 -4.51 -5.38 5.51
CA THR A 30 -4.67 -6.23 6.69
C THR A 30 -3.38 -6.52 7.44
N THR A 31 -2.21 -6.28 6.84
CA THR A 31 -0.93 -6.57 7.50
C THR A 31 -0.75 -5.77 8.79
N THR A 32 -0.14 -6.40 9.79
CA THR A 32 0.27 -5.74 11.03
C THR A 32 1.73 -5.27 10.99
N CYS A 33 2.45 -5.52 9.90
CA CYS A 33 3.83 -5.10 9.76
C CYS A 33 3.95 -3.57 9.65
N SER A 34 5.11 -3.06 10.08
CA SER A 34 5.47 -1.66 9.90
C SER A 34 5.96 -1.38 8.47
N ALA A 35 6.09 -0.11 8.13
CA ALA A 35 6.69 0.30 6.86
C ALA A 35 8.08 -0.29 6.67
N GLU A 36 8.91 -0.25 7.72
CA GLU A 36 10.29 -0.74 7.68
C GLU A 36 10.34 -2.25 7.49
N GLN A 37 9.41 -2.99 8.09
CA GLN A 37 9.30 -4.44 7.87
C GLN A 37 8.93 -4.77 6.43
N ILE A 38 8.02 -4.01 5.83
CA ILE A 38 7.65 -4.18 4.42
C ILE A 38 8.83 -3.84 3.50
N MET A 39 9.55 -2.75 3.79
CA MET A 39 10.73 -2.36 3.01
C MET A 39 11.83 -3.44 3.09
N ALA A 40 12.11 -3.95 4.27
CA ALA A 40 13.11 -5.02 4.45
C ALA A 40 12.71 -6.30 3.71
N ALA A 41 11.44 -6.67 3.81
CA ALA A 41 10.91 -7.82 3.09
C ALA A 41 11.01 -7.65 1.57
N ALA A 42 10.73 -6.45 1.08
CA ALA A 42 10.84 -6.13 -0.36
C ALA A 42 12.30 -6.19 -0.83
N ARG A 43 13.23 -5.68 -0.04
CA ARG A 43 14.66 -5.74 -0.35
C ARG A 43 15.13 -7.18 -0.58
N ASP A 44 14.65 -8.11 0.23
CA ASP A 44 15.05 -9.51 0.17
C ASP A 44 14.23 -10.33 -0.84
N SER A 45 12.92 -10.11 -0.94
CA SER A 45 12.02 -10.94 -1.77
C SER A 45 11.71 -10.35 -3.14
N GLU A 46 11.84 -9.04 -3.30
CA GLU A 46 11.53 -8.31 -4.53
C GLU A 46 12.59 -7.25 -4.83
N PRO A 47 13.87 -7.65 -4.97
CA PRO A 47 14.97 -6.69 -5.05
C PRO A 47 14.86 -5.72 -6.22
N ALA A 48 14.31 -6.14 -7.36
CA ALA A 48 14.14 -5.25 -8.52
C ALA A 48 13.17 -4.10 -8.23
N TYR A 49 12.08 -4.36 -7.52
CA TYR A 49 11.13 -3.33 -7.11
C TYR A 49 11.74 -2.42 -6.05
N TYR A 50 12.43 -2.98 -5.08
CA TYR A 50 13.11 -2.21 -4.04
C TYR A 50 14.16 -1.28 -4.63
N GLU A 51 14.98 -1.76 -5.56
CA GLU A 51 16.00 -0.95 -6.22
C GLU A 51 15.40 0.22 -7.00
N ARG A 52 14.34 -0.04 -7.77
CA ARG A 52 13.64 1.02 -8.52
C ARG A 52 13.04 2.06 -7.58
N TYR A 53 12.41 1.58 -6.52
CA TYR A 53 11.82 2.44 -5.51
C TYR A 53 12.88 3.35 -4.87
N MET A 54 14.00 2.78 -4.45
CA MET A 54 15.07 3.53 -3.79
C MET A 54 15.83 4.45 -4.75
N THR A 55 16.01 4.06 -6.01
CA THR A 55 16.60 4.93 -7.02
C THR A 55 15.75 6.19 -7.20
N ASP A 56 14.45 6.03 -7.34
CA ASP A 56 13.54 7.18 -7.44
C ASP A 56 13.52 8.00 -6.14
N TYR A 57 13.47 7.33 -5.01
CA TYR A 57 13.51 7.97 -3.69
C TYR A 57 14.75 8.86 -3.55
N ASN A 58 15.93 8.32 -3.86
CA ASN A 58 17.19 9.04 -3.72
C ASN A 58 17.31 10.23 -4.68
N ASN A 59 16.56 10.22 -5.78
CA ASN A 59 16.52 11.33 -6.73
C ASN A 59 15.55 12.45 -6.36
N LYS A 60 14.79 12.29 -5.27
CA LYS A 60 13.84 13.30 -4.80
C LYS A 60 14.49 14.20 -3.76
N SER A 61 13.86 15.34 -3.52
CA SER A 61 14.33 16.30 -2.50
C SER A 61 14.14 15.75 -1.08
N PRO A 62 14.87 16.28 -0.09
CA PRO A 62 14.66 15.89 1.32
C PRO A 62 13.23 16.08 1.80
N GLU A 63 12.50 17.09 1.31
CA GLU A 63 11.10 17.32 1.63
C GLU A 63 10.22 16.18 1.14
N ILE A 64 10.49 15.65 -0.05
CA ILE A 64 9.76 14.49 -0.59
C ILE A 64 10.10 13.23 0.21
N HIS A 65 11.36 13.02 0.58
CA HIS A 65 11.74 11.90 1.44
C HIS A 65 10.93 11.90 2.73
N GLN A 66 10.83 13.05 3.39
CA GLN A 66 10.08 13.17 4.63
C GLN A 66 8.58 12.95 4.41
N ALA A 67 8.02 13.56 3.36
CA ALA A 67 6.60 13.41 3.04
C ALA A 67 6.23 11.94 2.77
N VAL A 68 7.08 11.20 2.06
CA VAL A 68 6.89 9.78 1.77
C VAL A 68 6.93 8.96 3.04
N GLN A 69 7.96 9.16 3.89
CA GLN A 69 8.08 8.42 5.14
C GLN A 69 6.90 8.71 6.07
N ASP A 70 6.49 9.97 6.19
CA ASP A 70 5.36 10.36 7.02
C ASP A 70 4.07 9.71 6.53
N ARG A 71 3.83 9.68 5.21
CA ARG A 71 2.63 9.08 4.63
C ARG A 71 2.60 7.57 4.83
N ILE A 72 3.72 6.91 4.63
CA ILE A 72 3.84 5.46 4.80
C ILE A 72 3.66 5.07 6.26
N HIS A 73 4.31 5.78 7.19
CA HIS A 73 4.14 5.52 8.61
C HIS A 73 2.69 5.75 9.05
N TRP A 74 2.07 6.82 8.56
CA TRP A 74 0.65 7.09 8.80
C TRP A 74 -0.22 5.93 8.33
N PHE A 75 0.01 5.43 7.10
CA PHE A 75 -0.78 4.33 6.56
C PHE A 75 -0.67 3.07 7.42
N TYR A 76 0.55 2.67 7.76
CA TYR A 76 0.76 1.45 8.55
C TYR A 76 0.39 1.60 10.02
N SER A 77 0.15 2.82 10.51
CA SER A 77 -0.39 3.06 11.85
C SER A 77 -1.90 2.88 11.94
N MET A 78 -2.59 2.92 10.80
CA MET A 78 -4.05 2.80 10.74
C MET A 78 -4.51 1.33 10.85
N ASN A 79 -5.75 1.15 11.33
CA ASN A 79 -6.43 -0.14 11.30
C ASN A 79 -7.03 -0.43 9.92
N TYR A 80 -7.59 -1.61 9.74
CA TYR A 80 -8.16 -2.04 8.46
C TYR A 80 -9.27 -1.11 7.94
N PRO A 81 -10.29 -0.73 8.73
CA PRO A 81 -11.32 0.19 8.23
C PRO A 81 -10.78 1.54 7.76
N GLU A 82 -9.79 2.08 8.45
CA GLU A 82 -9.16 3.35 8.09
C GLU A 82 -8.35 3.22 6.80
N ARG A 83 -7.55 2.16 6.65
CA ARG A 83 -6.83 1.86 5.42
C ARG A 83 -7.79 1.65 4.26
N ARG A 84 -8.92 1.00 4.52
CA ARG A 84 -9.96 0.77 3.53
C ARG A 84 -10.57 2.07 3.03
N ALA A 85 -10.90 2.98 3.95
CA ALA A 85 -11.42 4.31 3.60
C ALA A 85 -10.42 5.10 2.74
N TYR A 86 -9.14 5.05 3.08
CA TYR A 86 -8.08 5.67 2.27
C TYR A 86 -8.02 5.07 0.87
N SER A 87 -8.07 3.75 0.77
CA SER A 87 -8.08 3.04 -0.52
C SER A 87 -9.28 3.46 -1.39
N GLU A 88 -10.45 3.57 -0.80
CA GLU A 88 -11.65 4.03 -1.50
C GLU A 88 -11.52 5.47 -1.99
N SER A 89 -10.92 6.34 -1.18
CA SER A 89 -10.69 7.74 -1.56
C SER A 89 -9.78 7.86 -2.78
N ILE A 90 -8.68 7.12 -2.81
CA ILE A 90 -7.77 7.16 -3.97
C ILE A 90 -8.37 6.47 -5.22
N ALA A 91 -9.30 5.54 -5.03
CA ALA A 91 -9.99 4.89 -6.15
C ALA A 91 -10.98 5.82 -6.85
N THR A 92 -11.58 6.76 -6.10
CA THR A 92 -12.63 7.65 -6.59
C THR A 92 -12.14 9.03 -6.98
N ASP A 93 -10.98 9.46 -6.49
CA ASP A 93 -10.41 10.77 -6.76
C ASP A 93 -8.92 10.65 -7.08
N ILE A 94 -8.56 10.81 -8.34
CA ILE A 94 -7.17 10.69 -8.80
C ILE A 94 -6.25 11.75 -8.20
N HIS A 95 -6.81 12.85 -7.68
CA HIS A 95 -6.04 13.93 -7.06
C HIS A 95 -5.94 13.78 -5.54
N TYR A 96 -6.58 12.78 -4.96
CA TYR A 96 -6.63 12.61 -3.51
C TYR A 96 -5.24 12.42 -2.91
N GLU A 97 -4.40 11.61 -3.55
CA GLU A 97 -3.04 11.37 -3.08
C GLU A 97 -2.02 12.13 -3.93
N HIS A 98 -1.55 13.26 -3.42
CA HIS A 98 -0.62 14.13 -4.12
C HIS A 98 0.71 13.43 -4.47
N LEU A 99 1.19 12.52 -3.62
CA LEU A 99 2.46 11.84 -3.83
C LEU A 99 2.50 11.02 -5.11
N THR A 100 1.35 10.55 -5.61
CA THR A 100 1.30 9.81 -6.88
C THR A 100 1.71 10.65 -8.08
N PHE A 101 1.57 11.97 -8.00
CA PHE A 101 1.96 12.89 -9.07
C PHE A 101 3.43 13.27 -8.99
N VAL A 102 3.96 13.47 -7.78
CA VAL A 102 5.36 13.86 -7.59
C VAL A 102 6.31 12.66 -7.60
N TRP A 103 5.78 11.48 -7.35
CA TRP A 103 6.55 10.24 -7.38
C TRP A 103 5.68 9.04 -7.77
N PRO A 104 5.53 8.77 -9.09
CA PRO A 104 4.64 7.68 -9.55
C PRO A 104 5.00 6.29 -9.05
N ASN A 105 6.28 6.04 -8.73
CA ASN A 105 6.72 4.71 -8.28
C ASN A 105 6.49 4.44 -6.80
N TRP A 106 6.16 5.45 -6.00
CA TRP A 106 5.99 5.25 -4.57
C TRP A 106 4.90 4.23 -4.21
N ALA A 107 3.85 4.20 -5.02
CA ALA A 107 2.71 3.31 -4.79
C ALA A 107 3.00 1.86 -5.18
N LYS A 108 3.95 1.62 -6.09
CA LYS A 108 4.17 0.28 -6.65
C LYS A 108 4.65 -0.74 -5.63
N LEU A 109 5.41 -0.30 -4.65
CA LEU A 109 5.91 -1.19 -3.62
C LEU A 109 4.87 -1.43 -2.52
N PHE A 110 4.05 -0.43 -2.21
CA PHE A 110 3.19 -0.46 -1.03
C PHE A 110 1.71 -0.69 -1.33
N PHE A 111 1.21 -0.22 -2.48
CA PHE A 111 -0.23 -0.09 -2.63
C PHE A 111 -0.84 -0.81 -3.83
N ASN A 112 -0.20 -0.88 -4.97
CA ASN A 112 -0.89 -1.31 -6.18
C ASN A 112 -0.31 -2.56 -6.85
N ASN A 113 0.55 -3.30 -6.17
CA ASN A 113 1.13 -4.52 -6.73
C ASN A 113 0.80 -5.72 -5.83
N LYS A 114 -0.11 -6.56 -6.30
CA LYS A 114 -0.57 -7.75 -5.55
C LYS A 114 0.54 -8.76 -5.29
N ASP A 115 1.45 -8.94 -6.25
CA ASP A 115 2.53 -9.91 -6.11
C ASP A 115 3.55 -9.45 -5.07
N VAL A 116 3.92 -8.17 -5.09
CA VAL A 116 4.79 -7.57 -4.08
C VAL A 116 4.11 -7.64 -2.71
N ALA A 117 2.83 -7.30 -2.64
CA ALA A 117 2.07 -7.38 -1.39
C ALA A 117 2.06 -8.79 -0.82
N ALA A 118 1.79 -9.79 -1.66
CA ALA A 118 1.75 -11.19 -1.22
C ALA A 118 3.10 -11.67 -0.68
N LYS A 119 4.19 -11.37 -1.39
CA LYS A 119 5.52 -11.82 -1.02
C LYS A 119 6.06 -11.09 0.21
N THR A 120 5.90 -9.79 0.27
CA THR A 120 6.42 -9.00 1.39
C THR A 120 5.66 -9.26 2.68
N THR A 121 4.33 -9.33 2.64
CA THR A 121 3.54 -9.59 3.84
C THR A 121 3.70 -11.01 4.37
N ALA A 122 4.11 -11.95 3.53
CA ALA A 122 4.35 -13.33 3.96
C ALA A 122 5.55 -13.45 4.90
N ILE A 123 6.55 -12.56 4.79
CA ILE A 123 7.81 -12.67 5.54
C ILE A 123 8.11 -11.44 6.41
N CYS A 124 7.32 -10.37 6.33
CA CYS A 124 7.66 -9.09 6.96
C CYS A 124 7.84 -9.16 8.48
N THR A 125 7.16 -10.08 9.16
CA THR A 125 7.30 -10.23 10.62
C THR A 125 8.68 -10.74 11.05
N GLN A 126 9.49 -11.24 10.13
CA GLN A 126 10.85 -11.72 10.41
C GLN A 126 11.86 -10.58 10.55
N TYR A 127 11.47 -9.35 10.23
CA TYR A 127 12.36 -8.19 10.23
C TYR A 127 12.08 -7.26 11.40
N PRO A 128 13.08 -6.50 11.85
CA PRO A 128 12.87 -5.50 12.90
C PRO A 128 11.86 -4.42 12.47
N PRO A 129 10.95 -3.99 13.37
CA PRO A 129 9.87 -3.07 12.98
C PRO A 129 10.31 -1.61 12.76
N HIS A 130 11.51 -1.22 13.20
CA HIS A 130 11.99 0.17 13.15
C HIS A 130 13.39 0.31 12.57
N ASP A 131 13.80 -0.59 11.69
CA ASP A 131 15.13 -0.55 11.07
C ASP A 131 15.20 0.53 9.99
N GLN A 132 15.82 1.66 10.33
CA GLN A 132 15.94 2.81 9.43
C GLN A 132 16.90 2.59 8.27
N SER A 133 17.74 1.54 8.32
CA SER A 133 18.66 1.22 7.22
C SER A 133 17.94 0.89 5.92
N VAL A 134 16.67 0.53 5.98
CA VAL A 134 15.86 0.24 4.79
C VAL A 134 15.63 1.47 3.89
N TRP A 135 15.82 2.66 4.44
CA TRP A 135 15.68 3.93 3.71
C TRP A 135 17.00 4.42 3.11
N VAL A 136 18.07 3.66 3.27
CA VAL A 136 19.41 3.98 2.77
C VAL A 136 19.87 2.90 1.82
N GLN A 137 20.22 3.29 0.60
CA GLN A 137 20.75 2.39 -0.42
C GLN A 137 22.10 2.86 -0.93
#